data_7b0ea48ff0b18ba796831b5a6c30f28f
#
_entry.id   7b0ea48ff0b18ba796831b5a6c30f28f
#
_cell.length_a   1.000
_cell.length_b   1.000
_cell.length_c   1.000
_cell.angle_alpha   90.00
_cell.angle_beta   90.00
_cell.angle_gamma   90.00
#
_symmetry.space_group_name_H-M   'P 1'
#
loop_
_entity.id
_entity.type
_entity.pdbx_description
1 polymer ?
#
loop_
_entity_poly.entity_id
_entity_poly.type
_entity_poly.pdbx_seq_one_letter_code
_entity_poly.pdbx_strand_id
1 'polypeptide(L)' 'MVTAFVMIKANTGEADRLRDTIEGIEGVESAHIVAGDVDIIAKARVDTPAAVKEIAATRIQGVRGVEDTQTYIAMD' A
#
# COMPACT_ATOMS: atom_id res chain seq x y z
N MET A 1 2.26 -3.56 17.91
CA MET A 1 1.76 -3.68 16.52
C MET A 1 1.45 -2.30 15.96
N VAL A 2 1.89 -2.08 14.75
CA VAL A 2 1.67 -0.81 14.07
C VAL A 2 0.78 -1.06 12.87
N THR A 3 -0.30 -0.29 12.74
CA THR A 3 -1.20 -0.34 11.60
C THR A 3 -0.97 0.89 10.74
N ALA A 4 -0.83 0.68 9.44
CA ALA A 4 -0.65 1.77 8.49
C ALA A 4 -1.61 1.60 7.32
N PHE A 5 -2.02 2.72 6.76
CA PHE A 5 -2.85 2.76 5.56
C PHE A 5 -2.04 3.45 4.47
N VAL A 6 -1.81 2.75 3.38
CA VAL A 6 -1.04 3.29 2.26
C VAL A 6 -2.01 3.62 1.14
N MET A 7 -2.06 4.91 0.79
CA MET A 7 -2.87 5.39 -0.32
C MET A 7 -2.01 5.36 -1.56
N ILE A 8 -2.45 4.66 -2.59
CA ILE A 8 -1.63 4.37 -3.74
C ILE A 8 -2.27 4.95 -4.99
N LYS A 9 -1.54 5.81 -5.68
CA LYS A 9 -1.90 6.26 -7.01
C LYS A 9 -1.21 5.36 -8.02
N ALA A 10 -1.97 4.86 -8.97
CA ALA A 10 -1.48 3.87 -9.90
C ALA A 10 -1.95 4.17 -11.32
N ASN A 11 -1.25 3.58 -12.28
CA ASN A 11 -1.71 3.57 -13.65
C ASN A 11 -2.92 2.65 -13.72
N THR A 12 -4.07 3.22 -14.05
CA THR A 12 -5.37 2.58 -13.87
C THR A 12 -5.64 1.41 -14.79
N GLY A 13 -4.87 1.24 -15.87
CA GLY A 13 -5.08 0.14 -16.79
C GLY A 13 -4.85 -1.24 -16.19
N GLU A 14 -4.17 -1.33 -15.03
CA GLU A 14 -3.78 -2.60 -14.44
C GLU A 14 -4.07 -2.66 -12.95
N ALA A 15 -5.14 -1.99 -12.49
CA ALA A 15 -5.43 -1.88 -11.06
C ALA A 15 -5.60 -3.25 -10.39
N ASP A 16 -6.25 -4.20 -11.07
CA ASP A 16 -6.44 -5.55 -10.51
C ASP A 16 -5.10 -6.25 -10.28
N ARG A 17 -4.19 -6.18 -11.24
CA ARG A 17 -2.87 -6.77 -11.11
C ARG A 17 -2.08 -6.12 -9.98
N LEU A 18 -2.14 -4.79 -9.91
CA LEU A 18 -1.44 -4.05 -8.86
C LEU A 18 -1.97 -4.39 -7.49
N ARG A 19 -3.30 -4.46 -7.34
CA ARG A 19 -3.89 -4.84 -6.07
C ARG A 19 -3.41 -6.22 -5.64
N ASP A 20 -3.41 -7.19 -6.52
CA ASP A 20 -3.01 -8.54 -6.20
C ASP A 20 -1.52 -8.60 -5.81
N THR A 21 -0.68 -7.88 -6.54
CA THR A 21 0.74 -7.82 -6.24
C THR A 21 1.01 -7.19 -4.88
N ILE A 22 0.33 -6.07 -4.60
CA ILE A 22 0.49 -5.36 -3.34
C ILE A 22 0.00 -6.22 -2.18
N GLU A 23 -1.14 -6.88 -2.33
CA GLU A 23 -1.68 -7.74 -1.28
C GLU A 23 -0.77 -8.92 -0.96
N GLY A 24 0.04 -9.35 -1.93
CA GLY A 24 1.00 -10.42 -1.73
C GLY A 24 2.28 -10.00 -1.00
N ILE A 25 2.46 -8.71 -0.71
CA ILE A 25 3.64 -8.23 0.02
C ILE A 25 3.50 -8.62 1.49
N GLU A 26 4.56 -9.19 2.05
CA GLU A 26 4.56 -9.56 3.46
C GLU A 26 4.37 -8.31 4.33
N GLY A 27 3.45 -8.38 5.27
CA GLY A 27 3.07 -7.26 6.13
C GLY A 27 1.85 -6.50 5.64
N VAL A 28 1.45 -6.68 4.38
CA VAL A 28 0.20 -6.12 3.86
C VAL A 28 -0.93 -7.08 4.19
N GLU A 29 -1.88 -6.60 4.97
CA GLU A 29 -3.02 -7.40 5.42
C GLU A 29 -4.11 -7.47 4.36
N SER A 30 -4.34 -6.36 3.68
CA SER A 30 -5.37 -6.28 2.64
C SER A 30 -5.06 -5.13 1.69
N ALA A 31 -5.61 -5.22 0.48
CA ALA A 31 -5.55 -4.15 -0.48
C ALA A 31 -6.88 -4.08 -1.23
N HIS A 32 -7.37 -2.88 -1.45
CA HIS A 32 -8.66 -2.64 -2.08
C HIS A 32 -8.53 -1.61 -3.19
N ILE A 33 -9.16 -1.90 -4.32
CA ILE A 33 -9.34 -0.90 -5.37
C ILE A 33 -10.45 0.03 -4.93
N VAL A 34 -10.21 1.32 -5.02
CA VAL A 34 -11.17 2.33 -4.57
C VAL A 34 -11.40 3.36 -5.67
N ALA A 35 -12.52 4.06 -5.57
CA ALA A 35 -12.84 5.17 -6.44
C ALA A 35 -12.69 6.45 -5.64
N GLY A 36 -11.84 7.37 -6.08
CA GLY A 36 -11.56 8.61 -5.37
C GLY A 36 -10.25 9.21 -5.85
N ASP A 37 -9.60 9.97 -4.98
CA ASP A 37 -8.35 10.64 -5.32
C ASP A 37 -7.19 9.66 -5.49
N VAL A 38 -7.30 8.47 -4.91
CA VAL A 38 -6.32 7.41 -5.07
C VAL A 38 -6.99 6.20 -5.68
N ASP A 39 -6.20 5.23 -6.12
CA ASP A 39 -6.72 4.08 -6.84
C ASP A 39 -6.76 2.82 -5.98
N ILE A 40 -5.85 2.69 -5.04
CA ILE A 40 -5.76 1.53 -4.16
C ILE A 40 -5.46 1.99 -2.74
N ILE A 41 -6.10 1.35 -1.77
CA ILE A 41 -5.76 1.54 -0.35
C ILE A 41 -5.31 0.19 0.19
N ALA A 42 -4.10 0.15 0.74
CA ALA A 42 -3.56 -1.04 1.37
C ALA A 42 -3.47 -0.84 2.88
N LYS A 43 -3.81 -1.89 3.62
CA LYS A 43 -3.67 -1.90 5.08
C LYS A 43 -2.49 -2.79 5.43
N ALA A 44 -1.54 -2.25 6.15
CA ALA A 44 -0.36 -2.99 6.60
C ALA A 44 -0.37 -3.10 8.13
N ARG A 45 0.04 -4.25 8.63
CA ARG A 45 0.22 -4.47 10.07
C ARG A 45 1.59 -5.07 10.28
N VAL A 46 2.42 -4.35 11.03
CA VAL A 46 3.81 -4.71 11.23
C VAL A 46 4.22 -4.40 12.67
N ASP A 47 5.41 -4.87 13.07
CA ASP A 47 5.86 -4.72 14.44
C ASP A 47 6.39 -3.33 14.76
N THR A 48 6.96 -2.64 13.79
CA THR A 48 7.64 -1.35 14.02
C THR A 48 7.32 -0.34 12.94
N PRO A 49 7.45 0.97 13.25
CA PRO A 49 7.32 2.01 12.21
C PRO A 49 8.36 1.87 11.09
N ALA A 50 9.56 1.37 11.42
CA ALA A 50 10.58 1.14 10.39
C ALA A 50 10.11 0.13 9.36
N ALA A 51 9.36 -0.90 9.77
CA ALA A 51 8.80 -1.88 8.86
C ALA A 51 7.73 -1.26 7.96
N VAL A 52 6.98 -0.27 8.44
CA VAL A 52 6.02 0.47 7.60
C VAL A 52 6.77 1.17 6.47
N LYS A 53 7.88 1.83 6.80
CA LYS A 53 8.68 2.52 5.79
C LYS A 53 9.20 1.55 4.73
N GLU A 54 9.67 0.40 5.15
CA GLU A 54 10.17 -0.63 4.23
C GLU A 54 9.08 -1.07 3.26
N ILE A 55 7.88 -1.32 3.75
CA ILE A 55 6.76 -1.74 2.91
C ILE A 55 6.36 -0.61 1.96
N ALA A 56 6.11 0.58 2.49
CA ALA A 56 5.55 1.68 1.71
C ALA A 56 6.57 2.25 0.72
N ALA A 57 7.77 2.55 1.19
CA ALA A 57 8.75 3.27 0.39
C ALA A 57 9.56 2.35 -0.52
N THR A 58 9.76 1.10 -0.12
CA THR A 58 10.60 0.18 -0.89
C THR A 58 9.77 -0.81 -1.67
N ARG A 59 8.88 -1.53 -1.00
CA ARG A 59 8.17 -2.62 -1.66
C ARG A 59 7.02 -2.14 -2.53
N ILE A 60 6.15 -1.29 -1.99
CA ILE A 60 5.00 -0.81 -2.76
C ILE A 60 5.44 0.13 -3.87
N GLN A 61 6.30 1.08 -3.58
CA GLN A 61 6.79 2.00 -4.61
C GLN A 61 7.61 1.29 -5.68
N GLY A 62 8.20 0.16 -5.36
CA GLY A 62 8.92 -0.65 -6.33
C GLY A 62 8.03 -1.45 -7.26
N VAL A 63 6.73 -1.51 -7.02
CA VAL A 63 5.82 -2.24 -7.89
C VAL A 63 5.58 -1.43 -9.16
N ARG A 64 5.74 -2.10 -10.29
CA ARG A 64 5.57 -1.46 -11.60
C ARG A 64 4.13 -1.00 -11.77
N GLY A 65 3.95 0.27 -12.10
CA GLY A 65 2.64 0.87 -12.27
C GLY A 65 2.20 1.74 -11.10
N VAL A 66 2.90 1.68 -9.98
CA VAL A 66 2.66 2.58 -8.86
C VAL A 66 3.30 3.93 -9.17
N GLU A 67 2.48 4.98 -9.17
CA GLU A 67 2.93 6.34 -9.48
C GLU A 67 3.31 7.12 -8.23
N ASP A 68 2.54 6.97 -7.16
CA ASP A 68 2.77 7.71 -5.94
C ASP A 68 2.13 7.00 -4.77
N THR A 69 2.65 7.22 -3.57
CA THR A 69 2.10 6.67 -2.36
C THR A 69 2.06 7.72 -1.26
N GLN A 70 1.08 7.58 -0.39
CA GLN A 70 0.93 8.42 0.79
C GLN A 70 0.58 7.49 1.95
N THR A 71 1.38 7.54 3.01
CA THR A 71 1.25 6.60 4.12
C THR A 71 0.73 7.30 5.37
N TYR A 72 -0.27 6.70 5.99
CA TYR A 72 -0.81 7.15 7.27
C TYR A 72 -0.63 6.04 8.29
N ILE A 73 -0.07 6.39 9.44
CA ILE A 73 0.08 5.44 10.55
C ILE A 73 -1.06 5.71 11.54
N ALA A 74 -1.79 4.65 11.88
CA ALA A 74 -2.87 4.78 12.86
C ALA A 74 -2.29 5.12 14.23
N MET A 75 -2.92 6.05 14.90
CA MET A 75 -2.46 6.55 16.20
C MET A 75 -3.24 5.95 17.37
N ASP A 76 -4.20 5.11 17.10
CA ASP A 76 -5.04 4.47 18.13
C ASP A 76 -4.80 2.98 18.22
#